data_e23ff4d1d1b7bf23f785ab1619329c1e
#
_entry.id   e23ff4d1d1b7bf23f785ab1619329c1e
#
_cell.length_a   1.000
_cell.length_b   1.000
_cell.length_c   1.000
_cell.angle_alpha   90.00
_cell.angle_beta   90.00
_cell.angle_gamma   90.00
#
_symmetry.space_group_name_H-M   'P 1'
#
loop_
_entity.id
_entity.type
_entity.pdbx_description
1 polymer ?
#
loop_
_entity_poly.entity_id
_entity_poly.type
_entity_poly.pdbx_seq_one_letter_code
_entity_poly.pdbx_strand_id
1 'polypeptide(L)'
;MNAPLPLQTLLHAMPTAAQPDTDPQETTEWREAFTALAATQGPERARFVLDELARLAREQRVGWTPELSTPYVNSISVNEQPVFPGDLAIEERLASLMRWNALAMVVRANQAYGELGGHIASYASAADLFETGFNHFFRAGRQGDLVFFQPHSAPGVYARAFLEGRLSEADMLHYRQELTAPASGARGLSSYPHPWLMPDFWQFPTGSMGIGPISSIYHARFMRYLTHRQLLNCEGR
;
A
#
# COMPACT_ATOMS: atom_id res chain seq x y z
N MET A 1 -24.06 17.36 22.58
CA MET A 1 -23.02 16.87 23.50
C MET A 1 -23.14 15.36 23.55
N ASN A 2 -22.33 14.66 22.75
CA ASN A 2 -22.30 13.21 22.75
C ASN A 2 -21.29 12.76 23.81
N ALA A 3 -21.76 11.98 24.79
CA ALA A 3 -20.90 11.39 25.80
C ALA A 3 -19.92 10.42 25.17
N PRO A 4 -18.65 10.34 25.63
CA PRO A 4 -17.70 9.38 25.13
C PRO A 4 -18.15 7.96 25.47
N LEU A 5 -18.04 7.06 24.50
CA LEU A 5 -18.31 5.63 24.69
C LEU A 5 -17.43 5.07 25.82
N PRO A 6 -17.95 4.25 26.71
CA PRO A 6 -17.18 3.72 27.85
C PRO A 6 -16.05 2.82 27.34
N LEU A 7 -14.88 2.98 27.93
CA LEU A 7 -13.64 2.23 27.67
C LEU A 7 -13.79 0.69 27.74
N GLN A 8 -14.86 0.19 28.34
CA GLN A 8 -15.16 -1.24 28.43
C GLN A 8 -15.49 -1.91 27.09
N THR A 9 -15.86 -1.14 26.05
CA THR A 9 -16.18 -1.70 24.73
C THR A 9 -14.91 -2.00 23.90
N LEU A 10 -13.76 -1.48 24.28
CA LEU A 10 -12.47 -1.71 23.62
C LEU A 10 -11.67 -2.89 24.20
N LEU A 11 -12.10 -3.42 25.35
CA LEU A 11 -11.41 -4.50 26.05
C LEU A 11 -11.81 -5.92 25.58
N HIS A 12 -12.71 -6.04 24.61
CA HIS A 12 -13.14 -7.35 24.08
C HIS A 12 -12.26 -7.94 22.98
N ALA A 13 -11.11 -7.37 22.73
CA ALA A 13 -10.13 -7.86 21.75
C ALA A 13 -8.80 -8.33 22.39
N MET A 14 -8.77 -8.59 23.68
CA MET A 14 -7.64 -9.30 24.26
C MET A 14 -7.77 -10.79 23.91
N PRO A 15 -6.70 -11.46 23.42
CA PRO A 15 -6.75 -12.91 23.24
C PRO A 15 -7.06 -13.54 24.60
N THR A 16 -8.17 -14.23 24.65
CA THR A 16 -8.52 -15.09 25.80
C THR A 16 -7.34 -16.02 25.99
N ALA A 17 -6.77 -16.08 27.20
CA ALA A 17 -5.74 -17.05 27.53
C ALA A 17 -6.20 -18.43 27.02
N ALA A 18 -5.36 -19.07 26.21
CA ALA A 18 -5.69 -20.38 25.63
C ALA A 18 -6.15 -21.30 26.78
N GLN A 19 -7.36 -21.80 26.66
CA GLN A 19 -7.85 -22.79 27.65
C GLN A 19 -6.91 -24.00 27.55
N PRO A 20 -6.53 -24.60 28.71
CA PRO A 20 -5.71 -25.79 28.68
C PRO A 20 -6.46 -26.91 27.93
N ASP A 21 -5.71 -27.63 27.10
CA ASP A 21 -6.26 -28.79 26.38
C ASP A 21 -6.71 -29.86 27.38
N THR A 22 -7.98 -30.16 27.33
CA THR A 22 -8.61 -31.12 28.27
C THR A 22 -8.45 -32.57 27.81
N ASP A 23 -8.15 -32.81 26.53
CA ASP A 23 -7.86 -34.12 25.96
C ASP A 23 -6.77 -34.02 24.87
N PRO A 24 -5.48 -34.02 25.25
CA PRO A 24 -4.39 -33.92 24.34
C PRO A 24 -4.30 -35.10 23.34
N GLN A 25 -4.84 -36.25 23.71
CA GLN A 25 -4.84 -37.41 22.83
C GLN A 25 -5.84 -37.23 21.69
N GLU A 26 -7.07 -36.83 21.98
CA GLU A 26 -8.10 -36.54 20.98
C GLU A 26 -7.63 -35.41 20.05
N THR A 27 -7.03 -34.36 20.61
CA THR A 27 -6.46 -33.25 19.82
C THR A 27 -5.37 -33.73 18.85
N THR A 28 -4.53 -34.66 19.28
CA THR A 28 -3.49 -35.24 18.43
C THR A 28 -4.11 -36.08 17.29
N GLU A 29 -5.12 -36.89 17.58
CA GLU A 29 -5.84 -37.69 16.58
C GLU A 29 -6.48 -36.80 15.49
N TRP A 30 -7.10 -35.67 15.85
CA TRP A 30 -7.67 -34.72 14.92
C TRP A 30 -6.58 -34.07 14.04
N ARG A 31 -5.43 -33.71 14.61
CA ARG A 31 -4.30 -33.14 13.87
C ARG A 31 -3.72 -34.11 12.87
N GLU A 32 -3.54 -35.36 13.28
CA GLU A 32 -3.03 -36.44 12.43
C GLU A 32 -4.00 -36.74 11.28
N ALA A 33 -5.29 -36.86 11.58
CA ALA A 33 -6.33 -37.06 10.58
C ALA A 33 -6.36 -35.96 9.53
N PHE A 34 -6.28 -34.70 9.96
CA PHE A 34 -6.23 -33.57 9.02
C PHE A 34 -4.93 -33.56 8.20
N THR A 35 -3.79 -33.85 8.81
CA THR A 35 -2.51 -33.95 8.13
C THR A 35 -2.50 -35.05 7.06
N ALA A 36 -3.03 -36.22 7.40
CA ALA A 36 -3.18 -37.33 6.48
C ALA A 36 -4.13 -36.99 5.32
N LEU A 37 -5.24 -36.32 5.61
CA LEU A 37 -6.18 -35.84 4.57
C LEU A 37 -5.47 -34.89 3.58
N ALA A 38 -4.76 -33.88 4.11
CA ALA A 38 -4.05 -32.93 3.28
C ALA A 38 -2.96 -33.58 2.41
N ALA A 39 -2.23 -34.54 2.98
CA ALA A 39 -1.18 -35.28 2.27
C ALA A 39 -1.73 -36.23 1.19
N THR A 40 -2.87 -36.88 1.43
CA THR A 40 -3.41 -37.90 0.52
C THR A 40 -4.40 -37.37 -0.51
N GLN A 41 -5.21 -36.40 -0.13
CA GLN A 41 -6.29 -35.85 -0.96
C GLN A 41 -5.99 -34.45 -1.50
N GLY A 42 -4.91 -33.83 -1.04
CA GLY A 42 -4.47 -32.52 -1.47
C GLY A 42 -5.17 -31.34 -0.78
N PRO A 43 -4.67 -30.13 -1.02
CA PRO A 43 -5.11 -28.92 -0.31
C PRO A 43 -6.57 -28.52 -0.62
N GLU A 44 -7.09 -28.83 -1.79
CA GLU A 44 -8.48 -28.48 -2.15
C GLU A 44 -9.49 -29.27 -1.31
N ARG A 45 -9.24 -30.57 -1.13
CA ARG A 45 -10.08 -31.41 -0.28
C ARG A 45 -9.96 -31.02 1.20
N ALA A 46 -8.76 -30.70 1.66
CA ALA A 46 -8.55 -30.20 3.01
C ALA A 46 -9.32 -28.90 3.27
N ARG A 47 -9.29 -27.98 2.33
CA ARG A 47 -10.08 -26.72 2.40
C ARG A 47 -11.57 -26.99 2.47
N PHE A 48 -12.08 -27.85 1.60
CA PHE A 48 -13.51 -28.22 1.62
C PHE A 48 -13.96 -28.75 2.98
N VAL A 49 -13.14 -29.62 3.60
CA VAL A 49 -13.46 -30.17 4.93
C VAL A 49 -13.45 -29.08 6.01
N LEU A 50 -12.49 -28.15 5.97
CA LEU A 50 -12.47 -27.00 6.89
C LEU A 50 -13.71 -26.10 6.73
N ASP A 51 -14.15 -25.85 5.51
CA ASP A 51 -15.35 -25.05 5.23
C ASP A 51 -16.62 -25.75 5.76
N GLU A 52 -16.71 -27.09 5.62
CA GLU A 52 -17.81 -27.87 6.17
C GLU A 52 -17.80 -27.88 7.71
N LEU A 53 -16.64 -28.04 8.33
CA LEU A 53 -16.52 -27.95 9.79
C LEU A 53 -16.88 -26.56 10.31
N ALA A 54 -16.47 -25.51 9.61
CA ALA A 54 -16.85 -24.13 9.94
C ALA A 54 -18.37 -23.91 9.80
N ARG A 55 -19.02 -24.52 8.79
CA ARG A 55 -20.47 -24.50 8.64
C ARG A 55 -21.16 -25.22 9.80
N LEU A 56 -20.70 -26.42 10.13
CA LEU A 56 -21.19 -27.21 11.23
C LEU A 56 -21.06 -26.50 12.58
N ALA A 57 -19.92 -25.86 12.83
CA ALA A 57 -19.70 -25.07 14.04
C ALA A 57 -20.73 -23.94 14.19
N ARG A 58 -21.10 -23.28 13.09
CA ARG A 58 -22.17 -22.26 13.09
C ARG A 58 -23.54 -22.86 13.40
N GLU A 59 -23.87 -23.98 12.76
CA GLU A 59 -25.15 -24.69 12.99
C GLU A 59 -25.30 -25.15 14.42
N GLN A 60 -24.26 -25.70 15.01
CA GLN A 60 -24.19 -26.15 16.39
C GLN A 60 -24.00 -25.02 17.41
N ARG A 61 -23.91 -23.77 16.93
CA ARG A 61 -23.67 -22.58 17.77
C ARG A 61 -22.43 -22.71 18.66
N VAL A 62 -21.43 -23.43 18.21
CA VAL A 62 -20.10 -23.40 18.81
C VAL A 62 -19.54 -21.99 18.59
N GLY A 63 -19.23 -21.28 19.66
CA GLY A 63 -18.76 -19.88 19.59
C GLY A 63 -17.33 -19.73 19.02
N TRP A 64 -17.06 -20.44 17.93
CA TRP A 64 -15.76 -20.41 17.25
C TRP A 64 -15.77 -19.40 16.09
N THR A 65 -14.75 -18.59 16.05
CA THR A 65 -14.40 -17.74 14.90
C THR A 65 -12.96 -18.01 14.52
N PRO A 66 -12.64 -18.08 13.22
CA PRO A 66 -11.25 -18.22 12.80
C PRO A 66 -10.43 -17.04 13.33
N GLU A 67 -9.21 -17.30 13.72
CA GLU A 67 -8.24 -16.27 14.07
C GLU A 67 -7.99 -15.39 12.85
N LEU A 68 -8.43 -14.14 12.89
CA LEU A 68 -8.32 -13.20 11.77
C LEU A 68 -6.93 -12.57 11.66
N SER A 69 -6.13 -12.69 12.71
CA SER A 69 -4.74 -12.24 12.74
C SER A 69 -3.82 -13.37 13.16
N THR A 70 -2.83 -13.66 12.35
CA THR A 70 -1.73 -14.55 12.72
C THR A 70 -0.55 -13.75 13.26
N PRO A 71 0.30 -14.32 14.13
CA PRO A 71 1.57 -13.70 14.49
C PRO A 71 2.34 -13.32 13.23
N TYR A 72 2.96 -12.13 13.22
CA TYR A 72 3.80 -11.75 12.10
C TYR A 72 4.97 -12.74 11.96
N VAL A 73 5.00 -13.44 10.87
CA VAL A 73 6.07 -14.39 10.52
C VAL A 73 6.49 -14.12 9.08
N ASN A 74 7.79 -13.95 8.86
CA ASN A 74 8.32 -13.88 7.51
C ASN A 74 8.09 -15.24 6.83
N SER A 75 7.38 -15.24 5.71
CA SER A 75 7.13 -16.44 4.91
C SER A 75 8.38 -16.95 4.17
N ILE A 76 9.39 -16.06 4.01
CA ILE A 76 10.70 -16.39 3.47
C ILE A 76 11.72 -16.15 4.58
N SER A 77 12.50 -17.17 4.93
CA SER A 77 13.56 -17.05 5.93
C SER A 77 14.73 -16.21 5.37
N VAL A 78 15.52 -15.60 6.27
CA VAL A 78 16.68 -14.80 5.86
C VAL A 78 17.67 -15.61 5.01
N ASN A 79 17.79 -16.94 5.28
CA ASN A 79 18.67 -17.82 4.55
C ASN A 79 18.17 -18.19 3.14
N GLU A 80 16.89 -18.00 2.90
CA GLU A 80 16.22 -18.27 1.62
C GLU A 80 15.99 -16.99 0.81
N GLN A 81 16.31 -15.84 1.40
CA GLN A 81 16.17 -14.55 0.75
C GLN A 81 17.06 -14.48 -0.49
N PRO A 82 16.52 -14.13 -1.66
CA PRO A 82 17.33 -13.96 -2.86
C PRO A 82 18.31 -12.80 -2.69
N VAL A 83 19.43 -12.86 -3.42
CA VAL A 83 20.37 -11.75 -3.48
C VAL A 83 19.67 -10.50 -3.99
N PHE A 84 19.93 -9.36 -3.36
CA PHE A 84 19.37 -8.07 -3.78
C PHE A 84 19.77 -7.77 -5.23
N PRO A 85 18.83 -7.46 -6.14
CA PRO A 85 19.10 -7.40 -7.58
C PRO A 85 19.79 -6.10 -8.03
N GLY A 86 19.89 -5.11 -7.15
CA GLY A 86 20.46 -3.79 -7.43
C GLY A 86 21.80 -3.56 -6.74
N ASP A 87 22.31 -2.34 -6.87
CA ASP A 87 23.45 -1.84 -6.09
C ASP A 87 22.93 -1.09 -4.88
N LEU A 88 23.00 -1.74 -3.72
CA LEU A 88 22.46 -1.20 -2.48
C LEU A 88 23.08 0.16 -2.10
N ALA A 89 24.39 0.34 -2.34
CA ALA A 89 25.06 1.60 -2.02
C ALA A 89 24.57 2.77 -2.90
N ILE A 90 24.30 2.50 -4.17
CA ILE A 90 23.72 3.49 -5.08
C ILE A 90 22.27 3.80 -4.65
N GLU A 91 21.49 2.80 -4.32
CA GLU A 91 20.08 2.97 -3.96
C GLU A 91 19.90 3.69 -2.62
N GLU A 92 20.72 3.41 -1.62
CA GLU A 92 20.77 4.17 -0.37
C GLU A 92 21.10 5.64 -0.59
N ARG A 93 22.02 5.93 -1.52
CA ARG A 93 22.35 7.30 -1.90
C ARG A 93 21.19 7.99 -2.61
N LEU A 94 20.51 7.30 -3.54
CA LEU A 94 19.32 7.83 -4.22
C LEU A 94 18.19 8.11 -3.22
N ALA A 95 17.91 7.17 -2.33
CA ALA A 95 16.91 7.32 -1.28
C ALA A 95 17.20 8.55 -0.40
N SER A 96 18.47 8.76 -0.03
CA SER A 96 18.90 9.92 0.75
C SER A 96 18.71 11.23 -0.03
N LEU A 97 19.05 11.27 -1.29
CA LEU A 97 18.86 12.44 -2.14
C LEU A 97 17.39 12.77 -2.32
N MET A 98 16.54 11.77 -2.52
CA MET A 98 15.10 11.98 -2.66
C MET A 98 14.48 12.54 -1.36
N ARG A 99 14.81 11.96 -0.21
CA ARG A 99 14.36 12.47 1.09
C ARG A 99 14.80 13.92 1.31
N TRP A 100 16.06 14.22 0.98
CA TRP A 100 16.59 15.57 1.08
C TRP A 100 15.86 16.55 0.15
N ASN A 101 15.68 16.21 -1.11
CA ASN A 101 15.02 17.07 -2.08
C ASN A 101 13.54 17.31 -1.73
N ALA A 102 12.84 16.29 -1.25
CA ALA A 102 11.47 16.43 -0.78
C ALA A 102 11.38 17.39 0.42
N LEU A 103 12.27 17.24 1.40
CA LEU A 103 12.35 18.14 2.56
C LEU A 103 12.71 19.57 2.14
N ALA A 104 13.74 19.74 1.33
CA ALA A 104 14.21 21.05 0.88
C ALA A 104 13.11 21.80 0.09
N MET A 105 12.39 21.12 -0.79
CA MET A 105 11.24 21.66 -1.51
C MET A 105 10.17 22.20 -0.55
N VAL A 106 9.77 21.40 0.41
CA VAL A 106 8.74 21.78 1.39
C VAL A 106 9.20 22.95 2.27
N VAL A 107 10.41 22.89 2.80
CA VAL A 107 10.96 23.94 3.66
C VAL A 107 11.08 25.28 2.89
N ARG A 108 11.62 25.26 1.67
CA ARG A 108 11.74 26.46 0.84
C ARG A 108 10.37 27.08 0.52
N ALA A 109 9.38 26.26 0.17
CA ALA A 109 8.03 26.75 -0.10
C ALA A 109 7.38 27.37 1.14
N ASN A 110 7.53 26.74 2.32
CA ASN A 110 6.99 27.31 3.56
C ASN A 110 7.71 28.61 3.96
N GLN A 111 9.01 28.71 3.72
CA GLN A 111 9.73 29.98 3.96
C GLN A 111 9.33 31.11 3.02
N ALA A 112 9.07 30.78 1.76
CA ALA A 112 8.74 31.79 0.73
C ALA A 112 7.27 32.24 0.79
N TYR A 113 6.33 31.34 1.11
CA TYR A 113 4.89 31.59 0.95
C TYR A 113 4.09 31.44 2.24
N GLY A 114 4.75 31.17 3.37
CA GLY A 114 4.09 30.94 4.65
C GLY A 114 3.77 29.45 4.90
N GLU A 115 2.89 29.18 5.84
CA GLU A 115 2.62 27.81 6.32
C GLU A 115 1.80 26.97 5.32
N LEU A 116 2.40 26.56 4.24
CA LEU A 116 1.77 25.69 3.21
C LEU A 116 1.64 24.22 3.66
N GLY A 117 2.42 23.81 4.64
CA GLY A 117 2.54 22.39 5.01
C GLY A 117 3.33 21.57 3.99
N GLY A 118 3.17 20.26 3.97
CA GLY A 118 3.90 19.41 3.00
C GLY A 118 3.93 17.92 3.31
N HIS A 119 3.40 17.47 4.44
CA HIS A 119 3.23 16.05 4.80
C HIS A 119 4.50 15.18 4.70
N ILE A 120 5.65 15.74 5.05
CA ILE A 120 6.96 15.05 4.94
C ILE A 120 6.97 13.74 5.75
N ALA A 121 6.30 13.68 6.91
CA ALA A 121 6.24 12.46 7.70
C ALA A 121 5.51 11.33 6.96
N SER A 122 4.44 11.62 6.21
CA SER A 122 3.73 10.65 5.39
C SER A 122 4.61 10.11 4.27
N TYR A 123 5.37 10.98 3.61
CA TYR A 123 6.35 10.55 2.62
C TYR A 123 7.46 9.72 3.25
N ALA A 124 8.03 10.17 4.36
CA ALA A 124 9.13 9.46 5.04
C ALA A 124 8.73 8.00 5.40
N SER A 125 7.49 7.78 5.82
CA SER A 125 6.97 6.44 6.12
C SER A 125 6.84 5.54 4.88
N ALA A 126 6.68 6.10 3.69
CA ALA A 126 6.51 5.38 2.44
C ALA A 126 7.77 5.42 1.55
N ALA A 127 8.82 6.11 1.97
CA ALA A 127 9.96 6.41 1.11
C ALA A 127 10.65 5.16 0.56
N ASP A 128 10.95 4.17 1.40
CA ASP A 128 11.61 2.94 0.95
C ASP A 128 10.72 2.09 0.03
N LEU A 129 9.40 2.09 0.28
CA LEU A 129 8.44 1.45 -0.61
C LEU A 129 8.43 2.12 -2.00
N PHE A 130 8.47 3.45 -2.05
CA PHE A 130 8.50 4.19 -3.32
C PHE A 130 9.81 3.96 -4.06
N GLU A 131 10.96 4.00 -3.35
CA GLU A 131 12.26 3.72 -3.96
C GLU A 131 12.29 2.33 -4.59
N THR A 132 11.89 1.33 -3.84
CA THR A 132 11.79 -0.04 -4.33
C THR A 132 10.85 -0.13 -5.54
N GLY A 133 9.70 0.55 -5.47
CA GLY A 133 8.75 0.62 -6.57
C GLY A 133 9.35 1.23 -7.83
N PHE A 134 9.98 2.41 -7.71
CA PHE A 134 10.59 3.12 -8.84
C PHE A 134 11.78 2.39 -9.44
N ASN A 135 12.61 1.76 -8.61
CA ASN A 135 13.85 1.16 -9.08
C ASN A 135 13.66 -0.23 -9.67
N HIS A 136 12.67 -1.01 -9.18
CA HIS A 136 12.57 -2.44 -9.50
C HIS A 136 11.23 -2.89 -10.08
N PHE A 137 10.14 -2.13 -9.86
CA PHE A 137 8.80 -2.63 -10.19
C PHE A 137 8.03 -1.76 -11.18
N PHE A 138 7.99 -0.44 -10.98
CA PHE A 138 7.15 0.42 -11.81
C PHE A 138 7.73 0.57 -13.22
N ARG A 139 6.92 0.20 -14.20
CA ARG A 139 7.28 0.28 -15.63
C ARG A 139 6.65 1.49 -16.27
N ALA A 140 7.46 2.29 -16.97
CA ALA A 140 7.00 3.43 -17.73
C ALA A 140 6.59 3.05 -19.16
N GLY A 141 6.00 4.00 -19.90
CA GLY A 141 5.64 3.86 -21.30
C GLY A 141 4.15 3.66 -21.55
N ARG A 142 3.77 3.47 -22.82
CA ARG A 142 2.35 3.39 -23.25
C ARG A 142 1.58 2.23 -22.62
N GLN A 143 2.26 1.15 -22.28
CA GLN A 143 1.70 -0.01 -21.58
C GLN A 143 2.31 -0.15 -20.20
N GLY A 144 2.81 0.95 -19.64
CA GLY A 144 3.36 1.00 -18.30
C GLY A 144 2.32 0.78 -17.21
N ASP A 145 2.82 0.65 -16.00
CA ASP A 145 1.98 0.43 -14.84
C ASP A 145 1.17 1.68 -14.48
N LEU A 146 0.01 1.47 -13.88
CA LEU A 146 -0.88 2.51 -13.42
C LEU A 146 -0.75 2.62 -11.91
N VAL A 147 -0.22 3.75 -11.42
CA VAL A 147 0.10 3.93 -10.00
C VAL A 147 -0.77 5.00 -9.38
N PHE A 148 -1.52 4.63 -8.34
CA PHE A 148 -2.31 5.55 -7.53
C PHE A 148 -1.49 5.99 -6.32
N PHE A 149 -0.76 7.07 -6.46
CA PHE A 149 0.07 7.58 -5.37
C PHE A 149 -0.79 8.15 -4.24
N GLN A 150 -0.38 7.87 -3.00
CA GLN A 150 -0.96 8.53 -1.83
C GLN A 150 -0.69 10.04 -1.93
N PRO A 151 -1.71 10.91 -1.84
CA PRO A 151 -1.55 12.35 -2.08
C PRO A 151 -0.58 13.00 -1.10
N HIS A 152 -0.61 12.56 0.15
CA HIS A 152 0.27 13.08 1.20
C HIS A 152 1.75 12.72 1.00
N SER A 153 2.05 11.79 0.09
CA SER A 153 3.42 11.42 -0.30
C SER A 153 3.89 12.07 -1.61
N ALA A 154 3.09 12.98 -2.19
CA ALA A 154 3.46 13.71 -3.41
C ALA A 154 4.85 14.39 -3.36
N PRO A 155 5.34 14.92 -2.22
CA PRO A 155 6.71 15.43 -2.14
C PRO A 155 7.77 14.46 -2.63
N GLY A 156 7.64 13.17 -2.32
CA GLY A 156 8.58 12.16 -2.80
C GLY A 156 8.49 11.90 -4.29
N VAL A 157 7.29 11.94 -4.86
CA VAL A 157 7.10 11.77 -6.31
C VAL A 157 7.70 12.95 -7.07
N TYR A 158 7.53 14.18 -6.59
CA TYR A 158 8.18 15.35 -7.17
C TYR A 158 9.70 15.29 -7.03
N ALA A 159 10.22 14.88 -5.87
CA ALA A 159 11.65 14.71 -5.66
C ALA A 159 12.25 13.69 -6.63
N ARG A 160 11.56 12.57 -6.88
CA ARG A 160 11.98 11.58 -7.88
C ARG A 160 11.96 12.17 -9.29
N ALA A 161 10.88 12.82 -9.67
CA ALA A 161 10.76 13.45 -10.99
C ALA A 161 11.83 14.53 -11.24
N PHE A 162 12.22 15.25 -10.20
CA PHE A 162 13.33 16.20 -10.26
C PHE A 162 14.66 15.49 -10.53
N LEU A 163 14.98 14.42 -9.82
CA LEU A 163 16.19 13.63 -10.06
C LEU A 163 16.23 13.01 -11.47
N GLU A 164 15.08 12.66 -12.02
CA GLU A 164 14.94 12.15 -13.39
C GLU A 164 14.99 13.26 -14.45
N GLY A 165 15.12 14.51 -14.07
CA GLY A 165 15.14 15.66 -15.01
C GLY A 165 13.76 16.00 -15.61
N ARG A 166 12.68 15.47 -15.08
CA ARG A 166 11.29 15.75 -15.51
C ARG A 166 10.74 17.05 -14.92
N LEU A 167 11.30 17.50 -13.83
CA LEU A 167 11.00 18.77 -13.18
C LEU A 167 12.30 19.57 -13.04
N SER A 168 12.21 20.88 -13.20
CA SER A 168 13.31 21.81 -12.98
C SER A 168 13.36 22.31 -11.54
N GLU A 169 14.46 22.95 -11.14
CA GLU A 169 14.54 23.63 -9.84
C GLU A 169 13.48 24.73 -9.73
N ALA A 170 13.20 25.45 -10.82
CA ALA A 170 12.14 26.46 -10.87
C ALA A 170 10.76 25.86 -10.57
N ASP A 171 10.46 24.66 -11.10
CA ASP A 171 9.19 23.98 -10.78
C ASP A 171 9.13 23.64 -9.29
N MET A 172 10.24 23.15 -8.70
CA MET A 172 10.31 22.76 -7.28
C MET A 172 10.08 23.95 -6.33
N LEU A 173 10.48 25.16 -6.73
CA LEU A 173 10.24 26.39 -5.96
C LEU A 173 8.74 26.77 -5.89
N HIS A 174 7.93 26.28 -6.81
CA HIS A 174 6.48 26.55 -6.85
C HIS A 174 5.64 25.40 -6.30
N TYR A 175 6.17 24.65 -5.34
CA TYR A 175 5.43 23.61 -4.65
C TYR A 175 4.21 24.19 -3.94
N ARG A 176 3.03 23.59 -4.15
CA ARG A 176 1.72 24.07 -3.66
C ARG A 176 1.34 25.49 -4.13
N GLN A 177 1.83 25.88 -5.30
CA GLN A 177 1.51 27.14 -5.93
C GLN A 177 0.71 26.93 -7.23
N GLU A 178 -0.09 25.88 -7.29
CA GLU A 178 -0.87 25.48 -8.47
C GLU A 178 -1.81 26.55 -9.00
N LEU A 179 -2.26 27.49 -8.14
CA LEU A 179 -3.15 28.58 -8.54
C LEU A 179 -2.42 29.89 -8.78
N THR A 180 -1.35 30.15 -8.05
CA THR A 180 -0.65 31.45 -8.04
C THR A 180 0.51 31.49 -9.03
N ALA A 181 1.28 30.41 -9.18
CA ALA A 181 2.40 30.37 -10.12
C ALA A 181 1.99 30.57 -11.59
N PRO A 182 0.88 30.01 -12.10
CA PRO A 182 0.44 30.22 -13.46
C PRO A 182 0.14 31.70 -13.81
N ALA A 183 -0.28 32.50 -12.84
CA ALA A 183 -0.51 33.91 -13.04
C ALA A 183 0.78 34.70 -13.37
N SER A 184 1.94 34.17 -12.97
CA SER A 184 3.27 34.70 -13.32
C SER A 184 3.90 34.00 -14.53
N GLY A 185 3.19 33.09 -15.19
CA GLY A 185 3.71 32.30 -16.30
C GLY A 185 4.60 31.12 -15.87
N ALA A 186 4.66 30.80 -14.57
CA ALA A 186 5.41 29.69 -14.03
C ALA A 186 4.53 28.43 -13.88
N ARG A 187 5.16 27.26 -13.77
CA ARG A 187 4.47 26.01 -13.47
C ARG A 187 4.35 25.82 -11.98
N GLY A 188 3.12 25.76 -11.46
CA GLY A 188 2.86 25.39 -10.07
C GLY A 188 2.75 23.87 -9.89
N LEU A 189 3.42 23.31 -8.89
CA LEU A 189 3.24 21.93 -8.53
C LEU A 189 2.01 21.79 -7.62
N SER A 190 1.09 20.92 -7.99
CA SER A 190 -0.16 20.74 -7.25
C SER A 190 0.07 20.15 -5.87
N SER A 191 -0.74 20.57 -4.91
CA SER A 191 -0.69 20.09 -3.51
C SER A 191 -0.89 18.58 -3.42
N TYR A 192 -1.76 18.05 -4.27
CA TYR A 192 -2.08 16.62 -4.40
C TYR A 192 -2.09 16.21 -5.88
N PRO A 193 -2.01 14.92 -6.19
CA PRO A 193 -2.18 14.44 -7.56
C PRO A 193 -3.44 15.01 -8.21
N HIS A 194 -3.27 15.82 -9.23
CA HIS A 194 -4.35 16.55 -9.87
C HIS A 194 -4.16 16.58 -11.40
N PRO A 195 -4.73 15.61 -12.15
CA PRO A 195 -4.54 15.48 -13.59
C PRO A 195 -4.98 16.71 -14.40
N TRP A 196 -5.93 17.49 -13.92
CA TRP A 196 -6.38 18.71 -14.64
C TRP A 196 -5.40 19.86 -14.50
N LEU A 197 -4.71 19.97 -13.35
CA LEU A 197 -3.69 21.01 -13.14
C LEU A 197 -2.32 20.60 -13.71
N MET A 198 -2.05 19.30 -13.74
CA MET A 198 -0.80 18.74 -14.24
C MET A 198 -1.08 17.51 -15.12
N PRO A 199 -1.70 17.70 -16.32
CA PRO A 199 -2.17 16.61 -17.17
C PRO A 199 -1.05 15.69 -17.70
N ASP A 200 0.13 16.24 -17.91
CA ASP A 200 1.30 15.50 -18.39
C ASP A 200 2.10 14.83 -17.27
N PHE A 201 1.66 14.98 -16.03
CA PHE A 201 2.38 14.47 -14.87
C PHE A 201 1.56 13.45 -14.05
N TRP A 202 0.32 13.79 -13.68
CA TRP A 202 -0.53 12.93 -12.88
C TRP A 202 -1.54 12.18 -13.74
N GLN A 203 -1.59 10.85 -13.59
CA GLN A 203 -2.58 10.01 -14.29
C GLN A 203 -3.91 9.96 -13.54
N PHE A 204 -3.88 9.92 -12.21
CA PHE A 204 -5.06 9.75 -11.38
C PHE A 204 -5.16 10.83 -10.31
N PRO A 205 -6.38 11.34 -10.05
CA PRO A 205 -6.61 12.22 -8.92
C PRO A 205 -6.63 11.37 -7.63
N THR A 206 -5.91 11.83 -6.63
CA THR A 206 -6.00 11.27 -5.28
C THR A 206 -6.06 12.42 -4.28
N GLY A 207 -6.81 12.23 -3.20
CA GLY A 207 -7.05 13.26 -2.19
C GLY A 207 -7.11 12.65 -0.80
N SER A 208 -8.30 12.28 -0.34
CA SER A 208 -8.46 11.69 0.99
C SER A 208 -7.77 10.34 1.11
N MET A 209 -7.28 10.04 2.30
CA MET A 209 -6.68 8.75 2.63
C MET A 209 -7.67 7.61 2.39
N GLY A 210 -7.20 6.49 1.85
CA GLY A 210 -8.02 5.32 1.51
C GLY A 210 -8.68 5.39 0.12
N ILE A 211 -8.88 6.55 -0.47
CA ILE A 211 -9.46 6.66 -1.83
C ILE A 211 -8.52 6.08 -2.88
N GLY A 212 -7.22 6.35 -2.80
CA GLY A 212 -6.25 5.81 -3.74
C GLY A 212 -6.29 4.27 -3.82
N PRO A 213 -6.13 3.55 -2.70
CA PRO A 213 -6.22 2.09 -2.66
C PRO A 213 -7.56 1.55 -3.18
N ILE A 214 -8.68 2.12 -2.75
CA ILE A 214 -10.01 1.69 -3.22
C ILE A 214 -10.16 1.92 -4.72
N SER A 215 -9.80 3.10 -5.22
CA SER A 215 -9.87 3.43 -6.64
C SER A 215 -8.98 2.51 -7.48
N SER A 216 -7.77 2.17 -7.01
CA SER A 216 -6.89 1.25 -7.71
C SER A 216 -7.47 -0.16 -7.81
N ILE A 217 -8.11 -0.67 -6.74
CA ILE A 217 -8.78 -1.97 -6.73
C ILE A 217 -9.92 -2.00 -7.76
N TYR A 218 -10.78 -0.97 -7.75
CA TYR A 218 -11.89 -0.89 -8.72
C TYR A 218 -11.38 -0.73 -10.15
N HIS A 219 -10.32 0.06 -10.35
CA HIS A 219 -9.72 0.24 -11.67
C HIS A 219 -9.14 -1.07 -12.20
N ALA A 220 -8.38 -1.80 -11.38
CA ALA A 220 -7.85 -3.12 -11.74
C ALA A 220 -8.97 -4.12 -12.07
N ARG A 221 -10.06 -4.11 -11.28
CA ARG A 221 -11.24 -4.94 -11.57
C ARG A 221 -11.89 -4.57 -12.91
N PHE A 222 -12.00 -3.28 -13.20
CA PHE A 222 -12.56 -2.82 -14.46
C PHE A 222 -11.68 -3.19 -15.66
N MET A 223 -10.37 -3.08 -15.52
CA MET A 223 -9.41 -3.54 -16.54
C MET A 223 -9.59 -5.05 -16.85
N ARG A 224 -9.70 -5.87 -15.80
CA ARG A 224 -9.99 -7.31 -15.96
C ARG A 224 -11.33 -7.56 -16.67
N TYR A 225 -12.35 -6.78 -16.35
CA TYR A 225 -13.63 -6.85 -17.06
C TYR A 225 -13.48 -6.52 -18.54
N LEU A 226 -12.76 -5.45 -18.89
CA LEU A 226 -12.51 -5.07 -20.29
C LEU A 226 -11.77 -6.18 -21.06
N THR A 227 -10.74 -6.77 -20.45
CA THR A 227 -10.00 -7.89 -21.04
C THR A 227 -10.90 -9.11 -21.25
N HIS A 228 -11.67 -9.48 -20.22
CA HIS A 228 -12.59 -10.62 -20.30
C HIS A 228 -13.68 -10.41 -21.37
N ARG A 229 -14.14 -9.18 -21.57
CA ARG A 229 -15.11 -8.82 -22.61
C ARG A 229 -14.48 -8.59 -23.98
N GLN A 230 -13.17 -8.76 -24.11
CA GLN A 230 -12.41 -8.50 -25.34
C GLN A 230 -12.59 -7.07 -25.91
N LEU A 231 -12.86 -6.10 -25.02
CA LEU A 231 -13.01 -4.70 -25.39
C LEU A 231 -11.68 -3.97 -25.40
N LEU A 232 -10.75 -4.36 -24.53
CA LEU A 232 -9.39 -3.82 -24.44
C LEU A 232 -8.48 -4.88 -23.84
N ASN A 233 -7.28 -5.04 -24.40
CA ASN A 233 -6.25 -5.88 -23.78
C ASN A 233 -5.51 -5.04 -22.71
N CYS A 234 -5.67 -5.44 -21.46
CA CYS A 234 -4.99 -4.84 -20.30
C CYS A 234 -4.01 -5.82 -19.64
N GLU A 235 -3.65 -6.91 -20.30
CA GLU A 235 -2.69 -7.87 -19.76
C GLU A 235 -1.31 -7.24 -19.60
N GLY A 236 -0.68 -7.53 -18.48
CA GLY A 236 0.67 -7.03 -18.16
C GLY A 236 0.72 -5.61 -17.59
N ARG A 237 -0.42 -5.06 -17.17
CA ARG A 237 -0.50 -3.77 -16.47
C ARG A 237 -0.81 -3.93 -15.00
#